data_6e6e3f621476cd25e832b1a2a4a2f410
#
_entry.id   6e6e3f621476cd25e832b1a2a4a2f410
#
_cell.length_a   1.000
_cell.length_b   1.000
_cell.length_c   1.000
_cell.angle_alpha   90.00
_cell.angle_beta   90.00
_cell.angle_gamma   90.00
#
_symmetry.space_group_name_H-M   'P 1'
#
loop_
_entity.id
_entity.type
_entity.pdbx_description
1 polymer ?
#
loop_
_entity_poly.entity_id
_entity_poly.type
_entity_poly.pdbx_seq_one_letter_code
_entity_poly.pdbx_strand_id
1 'polypeptide(L)'
;MTLAIILLLVIIIVILMIYNVSIHKKIESFSNLNQKVTSLNVLQDLLDTISEYTTTKEKFAKINNILIEKYGIKYSTIVVYDGVEYVVKASNVDEKHWDTLSKLQTEPIFKDSIQTATPKYLTVEREGEKLPYQKSEFARAKAAIFFPLYIDNVYIGYWIIEGTQPHEFDNLDVTILEVVKNNIVSVVKTVTTQQILENIVREDKFSGLKSVEYLYGDGRKIIDKYTISAVCLFKIINIE
;
A
#
# COMPACT_ATOMS: atom_id res chain seq x y z
N MET A 1 18.56 61.27 -23.51
CA MET A 1 17.36 60.88 -22.73
C MET A 1 16.84 59.48 -23.07
N THR A 2 16.62 59.15 -24.33
CA THR A 2 16.11 57.84 -24.78
C THR A 2 16.96 56.64 -24.39
N LEU A 3 18.32 56.75 -24.47
CA LEU A 3 19.23 55.66 -24.12
C LEU A 3 19.21 55.33 -22.60
N ALA A 4 19.07 56.35 -21.76
CA ALA A 4 18.93 56.14 -20.30
C ALA A 4 17.64 55.43 -19.91
N ILE A 5 16.53 55.72 -20.60
CA ILE A 5 15.23 55.05 -20.40
C ILE A 5 15.28 53.59 -20.81
N ILE A 6 15.92 53.28 -21.95
CA ILE A 6 16.12 51.90 -22.42
C ILE A 6 16.96 51.10 -21.42
N LEU A 7 18.06 51.67 -20.93
CA LEU A 7 18.92 51.01 -19.96
C LEU A 7 18.16 50.72 -18.63
N LEU A 8 17.33 51.66 -18.16
CA LEU A 8 16.51 51.49 -16.97
C LEU A 8 15.48 50.40 -17.16
N LEU A 9 14.82 50.30 -18.32
CA LEU A 9 13.89 49.25 -18.69
C LEU A 9 14.54 47.88 -18.71
N VAL A 10 15.74 47.73 -19.25
CA VAL A 10 16.49 46.46 -19.26
C VAL A 10 16.83 46.03 -17.83
N ILE A 11 17.24 46.94 -16.98
CA ILE A 11 17.53 46.63 -15.58
C ILE A 11 16.28 46.12 -14.83
N ILE A 12 15.12 46.77 -15.06
CA ILE A 12 13.85 46.34 -14.48
C ILE A 12 13.47 44.92 -14.95
N ILE A 13 13.61 44.62 -16.22
CA ILE A 13 13.33 43.28 -16.78
C ILE A 13 14.23 42.22 -16.14
N VAL A 14 15.51 42.51 -16.01
CA VAL A 14 16.47 41.56 -15.36
C VAL A 14 16.10 41.31 -13.90
N ILE A 15 15.75 42.37 -13.16
CA ILE A 15 15.30 42.23 -11.77
C ILE A 15 14.03 41.37 -11.67
N LEU A 16 13.05 41.62 -12.54
CA LEU A 16 11.81 40.84 -12.59
C LEU A 16 12.07 39.37 -12.95
N MET A 17 13.00 39.08 -13.86
CA MET A 17 13.40 37.71 -14.20
C MET A 17 14.02 36.99 -13.00
N ILE A 18 14.97 37.64 -12.31
CA ILE A 18 15.61 37.08 -11.12
C ILE A 18 14.58 36.83 -10.00
N TYR A 19 13.67 37.78 -9.80
CA TYR A 19 12.59 37.64 -8.82
C TYR A 19 11.66 36.48 -9.15
N ASN A 20 11.25 36.32 -10.42
CA ASN A 20 10.39 35.24 -10.89
C ASN A 20 11.06 33.87 -10.66
N VAL A 21 12.34 33.70 -11.04
CA VAL A 21 13.12 32.47 -10.79
C VAL A 21 13.22 32.16 -9.30
N SER A 22 13.42 33.20 -8.48
CA SER A 22 13.50 33.03 -7.00
C SER A 22 12.17 32.58 -6.40
N ILE A 23 11.04 33.11 -6.88
CA ILE A 23 9.70 32.69 -6.46
C ILE A 23 9.44 31.25 -6.87
N HIS A 24 9.73 30.85 -8.12
CA HIS A 24 9.57 29.46 -8.55
C HIS A 24 10.35 28.48 -7.70
N LYS A 25 11.61 28.77 -7.39
CA LYS A 25 12.42 27.95 -6.48
C LYS A 25 11.83 27.83 -5.06
N LYS A 26 11.25 28.92 -4.53
CA LYS A 26 10.59 28.90 -3.21
C LYS A 26 9.30 28.09 -3.25
N ILE A 27 8.52 28.19 -4.32
CA ILE A 27 7.28 27.40 -4.49
C ILE A 27 7.60 25.92 -4.59
N GLU A 28 8.60 25.52 -5.38
CA GLU A 28 9.07 24.13 -5.47
C GLU A 28 9.56 23.61 -4.11
N SER A 29 10.37 24.39 -3.39
CA SER A 29 10.85 24.02 -2.06
C SER A 29 9.71 23.85 -1.05
N PHE A 30 8.69 24.70 -1.10
CA PHE A 30 7.52 24.62 -0.24
C PHE A 30 6.64 23.44 -0.60
N SER A 31 6.45 23.16 -1.90
CA SER A 31 5.73 21.98 -2.39
C SER A 31 6.41 20.69 -1.90
N ASN A 32 7.73 20.58 -2.07
CA ASN A 32 8.51 19.42 -1.60
C ASN A 32 8.44 19.24 -0.07
N LEU A 33 8.40 20.34 0.69
CA LEU A 33 8.26 20.27 2.14
C LEU A 33 6.87 19.77 2.54
N ASN A 34 5.80 20.30 1.92
CA ASN A 34 4.43 19.85 2.15
C ASN A 34 4.26 18.36 1.83
N GLN A 35 4.83 17.90 0.73
CA GLN A 35 4.81 16.48 0.35
C GLN A 35 5.48 15.60 1.41
N LYS A 36 6.65 16.01 1.92
CA LYS A 36 7.33 15.29 3.01
C LYS A 36 6.51 15.26 4.29
N VAL A 37 5.88 16.36 4.67
CA VAL A 37 5.02 16.43 5.85
C VAL A 37 3.80 15.54 5.68
N THR A 38 3.15 15.55 4.52
CA THR A 38 2.02 14.66 4.23
C THR A 38 2.43 13.19 4.31
N SER A 39 3.58 12.82 3.75
CA SER A 39 4.10 11.45 3.82
C SER A 39 4.39 11.00 5.25
N LEU A 40 4.94 11.89 6.10
CA LEU A 40 5.18 11.61 7.51
C LEU A 40 3.88 11.43 8.30
N ASN A 41 2.88 12.26 8.06
CA ASN A 41 1.57 12.13 8.69
C ASN A 41 0.88 10.82 8.29
N VAL A 42 0.94 10.44 7.01
CA VAL A 42 0.41 9.15 6.54
C VAL A 42 1.15 7.99 7.21
N LEU A 43 2.48 8.06 7.32
CA LEU A 43 3.26 7.03 8.02
C LEU A 43 2.83 6.90 9.48
N GLN A 44 2.62 8.01 10.18
CA GLN A 44 2.15 7.99 11.55
C GLN A 44 0.75 7.37 11.67
N ASP A 45 -0.21 7.79 10.84
CA ASP A 45 -1.57 7.22 10.80
C ASP A 45 -1.54 5.69 10.53
N LEU A 46 -0.63 5.24 9.66
CA LEU A 46 -0.43 3.81 9.37
C LEU A 46 0.15 3.06 10.58
N LEU A 47 1.14 3.63 11.26
CA LEU A 47 1.75 3.03 12.47
C LEU A 47 0.74 2.96 13.62
N ASP A 48 -0.05 3.99 13.82
CA ASP A 48 -1.11 4.03 14.84
C ASP A 48 -2.15 2.93 14.58
N THR A 49 -2.52 2.71 13.30
CA THR A 49 -3.41 1.62 12.90
C THR A 49 -2.88 0.24 13.26
N ILE A 50 -1.56 0.02 13.21
CA ILE A 50 -0.95 -1.28 13.57
C ILE A 50 -1.03 -1.54 15.05
N SER A 51 -0.84 -0.51 15.87
CA SER A 51 -0.84 -0.62 17.33
C SER A 51 -2.25 -0.87 17.92
N GLU A 52 -3.30 -0.65 17.15
CA GLU A 52 -4.66 -0.93 17.60
C GLU A 52 -4.95 -2.43 17.78
N TYR A 53 -5.73 -2.76 18.80
CA TYR A 53 -6.23 -4.13 19.05
C TYR A 53 -7.41 -4.47 18.13
N THR A 54 -7.16 -4.50 16.82
CA THR A 54 -8.14 -4.83 15.78
C THR A 54 -7.72 -6.05 14.99
N THR A 55 -8.65 -6.66 14.27
CA THR A 55 -8.33 -7.81 13.41
C THR A 55 -7.42 -7.39 12.27
N THR A 56 -6.63 -8.34 11.75
CA THR A 56 -5.75 -8.10 10.58
C THR A 56 -6.52 -7.56 9.38
N LYS A 57 -7.73 -8.05 9.14
CA LYS A 57 -8.60 -7.60 8.05
C LYS A 57 -8.97 -6.12 8.22
N GLU A 58 -9.35 -5.72 9.44
CA GLU A 58 -9.68 -4.32 9.75
C GLU A 58 -8.48 -3.40 9.63
N LYS A 59 -7.29 -3.86 10.05
CA LYS A 59 -6.04 -3.11 9.89
C LYS A 59 -5.76 -2.80 8.41
N PHE A 60 -5.84 -3.80 7.53
CA PHE A 60 -5.63 -3.59 6.10
C PHE A 60 -6.70 -2.66 5.49
N ALA A 61 -7.97 -2.78 5.89
CA ALA A 61 -9.03 -1.89 5.42
C ALA A 61 -8.77 -0.43 5.84
N LYS A 62 -8.37 -0.18 7.10
CA LYS A 62 -8.02 1.16 7.58
C LYS A 62 -6.82 1.75 6.81
N ILE A 63 -5.77 0.95 6.62
CA ILE A 63 -4.60 1.35 5.82
C ILE A 63 -5.03 1.80 4.43
N ASN A 64 -5.85 1.01 3.76
CA ASN A 64 -6.32 1.32 2.42
C ASN A 64 -7.15 2.62 2.39
N ASN A 65 -8.04 2.82 3.36
CA ASN A 65 -8.85 4.04 3.47
C ASN A 65 -7.98 5.29 3.71
N ILE A 66 -6.96 5.20 4.58
CA ILE A 66 -6.01 6.30 4.79
C ILE A 66 -5.33 6.69 3.47
N LEU A 67 -4.91 5.71 2.67
CA LEU A 67 -4.27 5.96 1.39
C LEU A 67 -5.20 6.64 0.39
N ILE A 68 -6.46 6.20 0.32
CA ILE A 68 -7.48 6.79 -0.56
C ILE A 68 -7.78 8.22 -0.15
N GLU A 69 -8.06 8.46 1.13
CA GLU A 69 -8.45 9.79 1.64
C GLU A 69 -7.33 10.82 1.54
N LYS A 70 -6.09 10.43 1.86
CA LYS A 70 -4.95 11.37 1.89
C LYS A 70 -4.38 11.67 0.50
N TYR A 71 -4.51 10.75 -0.45
CA TYR A 71 -3.94 10.91 -1.80
C TYR A 71 -4.99 11.10 -2.88
N GLY A 72 -6.28 11.13 -2.55
CA GLY A 72 -7.38 11.36 -3.50
C GLY A 72 -7.51 10.27 -4.57
N ILE A 73 -6.97 9.08 -4.31
CA ILE A 73 -6.98 7.96 -5.23
C ILE A 73 -8.41 7.41 -5.34
N LYS A 74 -8.92 7.25 -6.56
CA LYS A 74 -10.31 6.79 -6.76
C LYS A 74 -10.50 5.35 -6.31
N TYR A 75 -9.63 4.45 -6.76
CA TYR A 75 -9.64 3.04 -6.36
C TYR A 75 -8.24 2.61 -5.93
N SER A 76 -8.17 1.85 -4.88
CA SER A 76 -6.93 1.30 -4.34
C SER A 76 -7.16 -0.11 -3.85
N THR A 77 -6.28 -1.03 -4.26
CA THR A 77 -6.34 -2.44 -3.90
C THR A 77 -4.96 -2.94 -3.49
N ILE A 78 -4.89 -3.54 -2.31
CA ILE A 78 -3.69 -4.19 -1.78
C ILE A 78 -3.90 -5.69 -1.83
N VAL A 79 -3.03 -6.40 -2.54
CA VAL A 79 -3.04 -7.86 -2.68
C VAL A 79 -1.74 -8.42 -2.11
N VAL A 80 -1.84 -9.42 -1.25
CA VAL A 80 -0.69 -10.03 -0.58
C VAL A 80 -0.81 -11.56 -0.63
N TYR A 81 0.32 -12.24 -0.80
CA TYR A 81 0.41 -13.69 -0.69
C TYR A 81 0.24 -14.12 0.76
N ASP A 82 -0.68 -15.02 1.03
CA ASP A 82 -1.02 -15.48 2.39
C ASP A 82 -0.33 -16.79 2.79
N GLY A 83 0.50 -17.34 1.90
CA GLY A 83 1.17 -18.62 2.06
C GLY A 83 0.62 -19.70 1.14
N VAL A 84 -0.56 -19.52 0.56
CA VAL A 84 -1.23 -20.43 -0.37
C VAL A 84 -1.51 -19.74 -1.71
N GLU A 85 -2.16 -18.57 -1.63
CA GLU A 85 -2.56 -17.80 -2.82
C GLU A 85 -2.46 -16.28 -2.58
N TYR A 86 -2.63 -15.52 -3.66
CA TYR A 86 -2.70 -14.06 -3.57
C TYR A 86 -4.12 -13.63 -3.25
N VAL A 87 -4.30 -12.94 -2.12
CA VAL A 87 -5.60 -12.51 -1.62
C VAL A 87 -5.69 -10.99 -1.51
N VAL A 88 -6.85 -10.45 -1.80
CA VAL A 88 -7.16 -9.03 -1.58
C VAL A 88 -7.26 -8.78 -0.07
N LYS A 89 -6.32 -8.03 0.49
CA LYS A 89 -6.30 -7.66 1.92
C LYS A 89 -7.08 -6.38 2.19
N ALA A 90 -7.04 -5.44 1.25
CA ALA A 90 -7.83 -4.21 1.30
C ALA A 90 -8.16 -3.73 -0.11
N SER A 91 -9.40 -3.32 -0.33
CA SER A 91 -9.86 -2.71 -1.58
C SER A 91 -11.13 -1.90 -1.32
N ASN A 92 -11.28 -0.78 -2.03
CA ASN A 92 -12.54 -0.06 -2.13
C ASN A 92 -13.32 -0.41 -3.41
N VAL A 93 -12.84 -1.42 -4.13
CA VAL A 93 -13.53 -1.98 -5.30
C VAL A 93 -14.50 -3.06 -4.85
N ASP A 94 -15.64 -3.15 -5.52
CA ASP A 94 -16.68 -4.15 -5.26
C ASP A 94 -16.10 -5.59 -5.26
N GLU A 95 -16.48 -6.40 -4.28
CA GLU A 95 -15.95 -7.76 -4.05
C GLU A 95 -16.12 -8.69 -5.27
N LYS A 96 -17.15 -8.49 -6.10
CA LYS A 96 -17.33 -9.25 -7.35
C LYS A 96 -16.13 -9.20 -8.30
N HIS A 97 -15.26 -8.21 -8.11
CA HIS A 97 -14.08 -7.99 -8.93
C HIS A 97 -12.78 -8.50 -8.30
N TRP A 98 -12.81 -8.95 -7.06
CA TRP A 98 -11.63 -9.37 -6.32
C TRP A 98 -10.94 -10.59 -6.92
N ASP A 99 -11.71 -11.52 -7.53
CA ASP A 99 -11.10 -12.66 -8.23
C ASP A 99 -10.19 -12.22 -9.38
N THR A 100 -10.56 -11.20 -10.13
CA THR A 100 -9.70 -10.64 -11.18
C THR A 100 -8.53 -9.87 -10.57
N LEU A 101 -8.80 -9.04 -9.55
CA LEU A 101 -7.77 -8.22 -8.91
C LEU A 101 -6.73 -9.05 -8.15
N SER A 102 -7.06 -10.23 -7.63
CA SER A 102 -6.12 -11.12 -6.95
C SER A 102 -5.20 -11.90 -7.91
N LYS A 103 -5.48 -11.88 -9.21
CA LYS A 103 -4.73 -12.64 -10.23
C LYS A 103 -3.89 -11.76 -11.18
N LEU A 104 -3.78 -10.47 -10.93
CA LEU A 104 -3.04 -9.54 -11.82
C LEU A 104 -1.57 -9.91 -11.98
N GLN A 105 -0.94 -10.54 -10.98
CA GLN A 105 0.43 -11.04 -11.08
C GLN A 105 0.62 -12.10 -12.18
N THR A 106 -0.46 -12.75 -12.65
CA THR A 106 -0.42 -13.71 -13.74
C THR A 106 -0.56 -13.05 -15.12
N GLU A 107 -0.99 -11.79 -15.16
CA GLU A 107 -1.16 -11.06 -16.42
C GLU A 107 0.19 -10.71 -17.05
N PRO A 108 0.40 -11.04 -18.34
CA PRO A 108 1.68 -10.80 -19.01
C PRO A 108 2.16 -9.35 -18.93
N ILE A 109 1.22 -8.39 -18.89
CA ILE A 109 1.52 -6.97 -18.87
C ILE A 109 2.26 -6.52 -17.60
N PHE A 110 2.09 -7.24 -16.47
CA PHE A 110 2.74 -6.92 -15.21
C PHE A 110 4.01 -7.73 -14.93
N LYS A 111 4.30 -8.74 -15.76
CA LYS A 111 5.42 -9.64 -15.55
C LYS A 111 6.77 -8.91 -15.50
N ASP A 112 6.98 -7.97 -16.41
CA ASP A 112 8.18 -7.14 -16.46
C ASP A 112 8.33 -6.29 -15.19
N SER A 113 7.26 -5.62 -14.77
CA SER A 113 7.19 -4.83 -13.53
C SER A 113 7.55 -5.66 -12.30
N ILE A 114 7.05 -6.90 -12.22
CA ILE A 114 7.38 -7.82 -11.13
C ILE A 114 8.86 -8.21 -11.20
N GLN A 115 9.40 -8.56 -12.36
CA GLN A 115 10.81 -8.97 -12.51
C GLN A 115 11.79 -7.84 -12.19
N THR A 116 11.47 -6.62 -12.56
CA THR A 116 12.35 -5.45 -12.36
C THR A 116 12.10 -4.72 -11.05
N ALA A 117 11.07 -5.13 -10.28
CA ALA A 117 10.61 -4.45 -9.06
C ALA A 117 10.25 -2.96 -9.27
N THR A 118 9.85 -2.59 -10.50
CA THR A 118 9.51 -1.22 -10.88
C THR A 118 8.01 -1.04 -11.07
N PRO A 119 7.44 0.14 -10.76
CA PRO A 119 6.04 0.41 -11.03
C PRO A 119 5.70 0.31 -12.51
N LYS A 120 4.48 -0.13 -12.82
CA LYS A 120 3.96 -0.15 -14.19
C LYS A 120 2.76 0.78 -14.30
N TYR A 121 2.89 1.83 -15.07
CA TYR A 121 1.80 2.73 -15.42
C TYR A 121 1.09 2.24 -16.69
N LEU A 122 -0.22 2.21 -16.66
CA LEU A 122 -1.10 1.88 -17.77
C LEU A 122 -2.14 2.99 -17.90
N THR A 123 -2.41 3.43 -19.12
CA THR A 123 -3.49 4.33 -19.43
C THR A 123 -4.12 3.97 -20.78
N VAL A 124 -5.36 4.36 -20.99
CA VAL A 124 -6.00 4.29 -22.30
C VAL A 124 -5.86 5.63 -23.01
N GLU A 125 -5.82 5.59 -24.33
CA GLU A 125 -5.72 6.80 -25.17
C GLU A 125 -7.09 7.48 -25.35
N ARG A 126 -8.16 6.67 -25.36
CA ARG A 126 -9.52 7.13 -25.61
C ARG A 126 -10.49 6.64 -24.55
N GLU A 127 -11.51 7.42 -24.28
CA GLU A 127 -12.50 7.13 -23.24
C GLU A 127 -13.25 5.80 -23.47
N GLY A 128 -13.43 5.37 -24.71
CA GLY A 128 -14.06 4.09 -25.07
C GLY A 128 -13.20 2.85 -24.87
N GLU A 129 -11.89 3.01 -24.66
CA GLU A 129 -10.96 1.92 -24.47
C GLU A 129 -10.96 1.43 -23.02
N LYS A 130 -10.43 0.22 -22.80
CA LYS A 130 -10.27 -0.38 -21.48
C LYS A 130 -8.84 -0.86 -21.28
N LEU A 131 -8.41 -0.88 -20.03
CA LEU A 131 -7.09 -1.39 -19.67
C LEU A 131 -6.98 -2.90 -20.00
N PRO A 132 -5.79 -3.41 -20.40
CA PRO A 132 -5.62 -4.77 -20.91
C PRO A 132 -6.06 -5.88 -19.96
N TYR A 133 -5.93 -5.68 -18.66
CA TYR A 133 -6.32 -6.67 -17.65
C TYR A 133 -7.82 -6.65 -17.30
N GLN A 134 -8.57 -5.67 -17.81
CA GLN A 134 -9.99 -5.55 -17.51
C GLN A 134 -10.84 -6.36 -18.48
N LYS A 135 -11.68 -7.24 -17.94
CA LYS A 135 -12.77 -7.88 -18.70
C LYS A 135 -13.81 -6.81 -19.08
N SER A 136 -14.69 -7.10 -20.07
CA SER A 136 -15.67 -6.12 -20.60
C SER A 136 -16.58 -5.52 -19.54
N GLU A 137 -16.89 -6.28 -18.48
CA GLU A 137 -17.73 -5.86 -17.35
C GLU A 137 -17.03 -4.89 -16.38
N PHE A 138 -15.75 -4.63 -16.58
CA PHE A 138 -14.83 -3.99 -15.66
C PHE A 138 -14.27 -2.65 -16.14
N ALA A 139 -14.86 -2.06 -17.15
CA ALA A 139 -14.32 -0.87 -17.83
C ALA A 139 -14.40 0.43 -16.98
N ARG A 140 -14.37 0.34 -15.63
CA ARG A 140 -14.41 1.51 -14.75
C ARG A 140 -13.10 2.28 -14.71
N ALA A 141 -11.95 1.61 -14.80
CA ALA A 141 -10.66 2.25 -14.75
C ALA A 141 -10.12 2.54 -16.15
N LYS A 142 -9.57 3.74 -16.31
CA LYS A 142 -8.96 4.26 -17.53
C LYS A 142 -7.47 4.49 -17.40
N ALA A 143 -6.98 4.62 -16.16
CA ALA A 143 -5.57 4.68 -15.81
C ALA A 143 -5.33 3.78 -14.61
N ALA A 144 -4.13 3.19 -14.51
CA ALA A 144 -3.72 2.39 -13.37
C ALA A 144 -2.22 2.43 -13.17
N ILE A 145 -1.78 2.38 -11.92
CA ILE A 145 -0.37 2.14 -11.58
C ILE A 145 -0.31 0.89 -10.70
N PHE A 146 0.48 -0.06 -11.14
CA PHE A 146 0.76 -1.30 -10.45
C PHE A 146 2.12 -1.20 -9.75
N PHE A 147 2.15 -1.38 -8.44
CA PHE A 147 3.34 -1.37 -7.60
C PHE A 147 3.62 -2.77 -7.07
N PRO A 148 4.65 -3.46 -7.53
CA PRO A 148 5.05 -4.75 -6.96
C PRO A 148 5.63 -4.54 -5.56
N LEU A 149 5.25 -5.38 -4.60
CA LEU A 149 5.66 -5.31 -3.21
C LEU A 149 6.68 -6.41 -2.91
N TYR A 150 7.78 -6.01 -2.28
CA TYR A 150 8.89 -6.90 -1.91
C TYR A 150 9.27 -6.73 -0.45
N ILE A 151 9.56 -7.85 0.22
CA ILE A 151 10.21 -7.90 1.53
C ILE A 151 11.47 -8.74 1.37
N ASP A 152 12.63 -8.17 1.71
CA ASP A 152 13.93 -8.85 1.66
C ASP A 152 14.17 -9.57 0.30
N ASN A 153 13.88 -8.89 -0.82
CA ASN A 153 13.93 -9.37 -2.21
C ASN A 153 12.94 -10.49 -2.57
N VAL A 154 12.00 -10.82 -1.69
CA VAL A 154 10.93 -11.78 -1.99
C VAL A 154 9.68 -11.01 -2.41
N TYR A 155 9.13 -11.36 -3.57
CA TYR A 155 7.86 -10.81 -4.03
C TYR A 155 6.71 -11.33 -3.16
N ILE A 156 6.00 -10.41 -2.52
CA ILE A 156 4.93 -10.73 -1.57
C ILE A 156 3.54 -10.34 -2.05
N GLY A 157 3.44 -9.57 -3.12
CA GLY A 157 2.17 -9.08 -3.63
C GLY A 157 2.31 -7.77 -4.37
N TYR A 158 1.23 -7.02 -4.44
CA TYR A 158 1.20 -5.73 -5.13
C TYR A 158 0.15 -4.79 -4.54
N TRP A 159 0.38 -3.52 -4.78
CA TRP A 159 -0.58 -2.45 -4.61
C TRP A 159 -0.93 -1.88 -5.97
N ILE A 160 -2.21 -1.81 -6.32
CA ILE A 160 -2.69 -1.19 -7.54
C ILE A 160 -3.62 -0.02 -7.21
N ILE A 161 -3.38 1.11 -7.85
CA ILE A 161 -4.26 2.26 -7.84
C ILE A 161 -4.88 2.42 -9.22
N GLU A 162 -6.15 2.80 -9.27
CA GLU A 162 -6.89 2.93 -10.52
C GLU A 162 -7.66 4.26 -10.55
N GLY A 163 -7.60 4.93 -11.69
CA GLY A 163 -8.29 6.18 -12.00
C GLY A 163 -9.38 5.99 -13.03
N THR A 164 -10.37 6.88 -13.06
CA THR A 164 -11.53 6.81 -13.95
C THR A 164 -11.37 7.58 -15.24
N GLN A 165 -10.34 8.42 -15.33
CA GLN A 165 -10.03 9.22 -16.50
C GLN A 165 -8.77 8.70 -17.21
N PRO A 166 -8.68 8.79 -18.54
CA PRO A 166 -7.42 8.60 -19.25
C PRO A 166 -6.38 9.58 -18.71
N HIS A 167 -5.13 9.13 -18.63
CA HIS A 167 -3.98 9.96 -18.23
C HIS A 167 -4.09 10.59 -16.83
N GLU A 168 -4.95 10.07 -15.96
CA GLU A 168 -5.22 10.63 -14.62
C GLU A 168 -3.96 10.75 -13.75
N PHE A 169 -2.96 9.90 -13.99
CA PHE A 169 -1.73 9.85 -13.20
C PHE A 169 -0.50 10.47 -13.89
N ASP A 170 -0.63 11.07 -15.07
CA ASP A 170 0.51 11.63 -15.83
C ASP A 170 1.29 12.71 -15.06
N ASN A 171 0.59 13.50 -14.25
CA ASN A 171 1.17 14.57 -13.45
C ASN A 171 1.40 14.17 -11.99
N LEU A 172 1.21 12.88 -11.63
CA LEU A 172 1.38 12.43 -10.27
C LEU A 172 2.87 12.27 -9.96
N ASP A 173 3.30 12.79 -8.82
CA ASP A 173 4.69 12.60 -8.39
C ASP A 173 4.93 11.14 -7.96
N VAL A 174 5.62 10.42 -8.83
CA VAL A 174 5.97 9.00 -8.61
C VAL A 174 6.80 8.81 -7.33
N THR A 175 7.58 9.82 -6.93
CA THR A 175 8.39 9.77 -5.70
C THR A 175 7.52 9.63 -4.46
N ILE A 176 6.37 10.31 -4.43
CA ILE A 176 5.41 10.20 -3.33
C ILE A 176 4.82 8.79 -3.29
N LEU A 177 4.42 8.25 -4.43
CA LEU A 177 3.86 6.91 -4.51
C LEU A 177 4.89 5.84 -4.09
N GLU A 178 6.15 6.03 -4.40
CA GLU A 178 7.22 5.15 -3.92
C GLU A 178 7.34 5.20 -2.39
N VAL A 179 7.25 6.36 -1.78
CA VAL A 179 7.22 6.50 -0.31
C VAL A 179 6.01 5.78 0.27
N VAL A 180 4.82 5.95 -0.32
CA VAL A 180 3.60 5.26 0.11
C VAL A 180 3.75 3.74 -0.03
N LYS A 181 4.26 3.26 -1.16
CA LYS A 181 4.56 1.84 -1.39
C LYS A 181 5.46 1.27 -0.29
N ASN A 182 6.54 1.97 0.04
CA ASN A 182 7.47 1.54 1.09
C ASN A 182 6.81 1.51 2.47
N ASN A 183 5.90 2.44 2.75
CA ASN A 183 5.10 2.43 3.97
C ASN A 183 4.14 1.23 4.00
N ILE A 184 3.46 0.90 2.89
CA ILE A 184 2.62 -0.29 2.78
C ILE A 184 3.45 -1.55 3.06
N VAL A 185 4.62 -1.68 2.45
CA VAL A 185 5.54 -2.81 2.65
C VAL A 185 5.94 -2.93 4.13
N SER A 186 6.29 -1.82 4.77
CA SER A 186 6.65 -1.80 6.19
C SER A 186 5.49 -2.28 7.08
N VAL A 187 4.28 -1.84 6.80
CA VAL A 187 3.07 -2.26 7.51
C VAL A 187 2.78 -3.74 7.29
N VAL A 188 2.82 -4.20 6.04
CA VAL A 188 2.64 -5.63 5.70
C VAL A 188 3.66 -6.49 6.43
N LYS A 189 4.94 -6.09 6.43
CA LYS A 189 6.03 -6.77 7.14
C LYS A 189 5.73 -6.87 8.64
N THR A 190 5.28 -5.79 9.26
CA THR A 190 4.97 -5.77 10.70
C THR A 190 3.80 -6.68 11.03
N VAL A 191 2.70 -6.63 10.26
CA VAL A 191 1.53 -7.50 10.46
C VAL A 191 1.90 -8.97 10.27
N THR A 192 2.65 -9.29 9.23
CA THR A 192 3.12 -10.67 8.97
C THR A 192 4.03 -11.18 10.07
N THR A 193 4.96 -10.35 10.55
CA THR A 193 5.86 -10.70 11.65
C THR A 193 5.10 -10.94 12.96
N GLN A 194 4.10 -10.10 13.26
CA GLN A 194 3.24 -10.31 14.43
C GLN A 194 2.47 -11.64 14.34
N GLN A 195 1.89 -11.97 13.19
CA GLN A 195 1.20 -13.26 13.01
C GLN A 195 2.13 -14.45 13.19
N ILE A 196 3.36 -14.37 12.68
CA ILE A 196 4.37 -15.41 12.88
C ILE A 196 4.71 -15.56 14.36
N LEU A 197 4.93 -14.44 15.07
CA LEU A 197 5.23 -14.46 16.50
C LEU A 197 4.06 -15.03 17.30
N GLU A 198 2.83 -14.62 17.02
CA GLU A 198 1.64 -15.17 17.66
C GLU A 198 1.51 -16.69 17.44
N ASN A 199 1.78 -17.17 16.23
CA ASN A 199 1.74 -18.59 15.92
C ASN A 199 2.85 -19.37 16.64
N ILE A 200 4.06 -18.79 16.74
CA ILE A 200 5.18 -19.40 17.50
C ILE A 200 4.85 -19.50 18.99
N VAL A 201 4.21 -18.46 19.55
CA VAL A 201 3.81 -18.44 20.96
C VAL A 201 2.68 -19.43 21.23
N ARG A 202 1.77 -19.64 20.27
CA ARG A 202 0.59 -20.51 20.41
C ARG A 202 0.87 -22.00 20.21
N GLU A 203 1.94 -22.33 19.50
CA GLU A 203 2.34 -23.71 19.24
C GLU A 203 3.82 -23.93 19.58
N ASP A 204 4.12 -25.03 20.24
CA ASP A 204 5.48 -25.46 20.43
C ASP A 204 6.06 -26.01 19.12
N LYS A 205 7.17 -25.44 18.67
CA LYS A 205 7.80 -25.75 17.37
C LYS A 205 8.27 -27.19 17.23
N PHE A 206 8.58 -27.84 18.34
CA PHE A 206 9.16 -29.19 18.33
C PHE A 206 8.08 -30.27 18.42
N SER A 207 7.08 -30.03 19.26
CA SER A 207 6.00 -31.00 19.52
C SER A 207 4.76 -30.77 18.68
N GLY A 208 4.59 -29.56 18.10
CA GLY A 208 3.34 -29.16 17.41
C GLY A 208 2.13 -29.05 18.37
N LEU A 209 2.35 -29.12 19.68
CA LEU A 209 1.31 -29.00 20.68
C LEU A 209 0.97 -27.52 20.91
N LYS A 210 -0.29 -27.26 21.23
CA LYS A 210 -0.76 -25.91 21.57
C LYS A 210 -0.15 -25.47 22.92
N SER A 211 0.26 -24.21 22.99
CA SER A 211 0.83 -23.61 24.19
C SER A 211 -0.24 -23.25 25.22
N VAL A 212 0.21 -22.88 26.41
CA VAL A 212 -0.68 -22.40 27.50
C VAL A 212 -1.38 -21.08 27.07
N GLU A 213 -0.70 -20.22 26.31
CA GLU A 213 -1.23 -18.98 25.77
C GLU A 213 -2.39 -19.23 24.81
N TYR A 214 -2.29 -20.26 23.98
CA TYR A 214 -3.40 -20.70 23.14
C TYR A 214 -4.63 -21.09 23.99
N LEU A 215 -4.41 -21.80 25.08
CA LEU A 215 -5.49 -22.25 25.99
C LEU A 215 -6.28 -21.06 26.54
N TYR A 216 -5.58 -20.02 27.01
CA TYR A 216 -6.21 -18.83 27.58
C TYR A 216 -6.89 -17.92 26.51
N GLY A 217 -6.46 -17.99 25.25
CA GLY A 217 -7.02 -17.27 24.13
C GLY A 217 -8.12 -18.05 23.39
N ASP A 218 -7.74 -18.64 22.28
CA ASP A 218 -8.68 -19.33 21.37
C ASP A 218 -9.17 -20.66 21.92
N GLY A 219 -8.34 -21.35 22.71
CA GLY A 219 -8.72 -22.59 23.37
C GLY A 219 -9.91 -22.41 24.31
N ARG A 220 -9.95 -21.31 25.05
CA ARG A 220 -11.08 -20.97 25.92
C ARG A 220 -12.38 -20.82 25.14
N LYS A 221 -12.37 -20.16 24.00
CA LYS A 221 -13.56 -20.01 23.14
C LYS A 221 -14.11 -21.35 22.62
N ILE A 222 -13.21 -22.34 22.46
CA ILE A 222 -13.61 -23.69 22.06
C ILE A 222 -14.22 -24.42 23.26
N ILE A 223 -13.59 -24.33 24.44
CA ILE A 223 -14.05 -24.97 25.68
C ILE A 223 -15.44 -24.45 26.04
N ASP A 224 -15.68 -23.15 25.95
CA ASP A 224 -16.94 -22.49 26.31
C ASP A 224 -18.12 -22.90 25.40
N LYS A 225 -17.87 -23.55 24.25
CA LYS A 225 -18.92 -24.09 23.36
C LYS A 225 -19.49 -25.43 23.85
N TYR A 226 -18.83 -26.11 24.79
CA TYR A 226 -19.22 -27.42 25.24
C TYR A 226 -19.64 -27.39 26.72
N THR A 227 -20.65 -28.12 27.06
CA THR A 227 -21.15 -28.23 28.45
C THR A 227 -20.16 -28.97 29.35
N ILE A 228 -19.38 -29.87 28.80
CA ILE A 228 -18.33 -30.63 29.49
C ILE A 228 -17.08 -30.62 28.61
N SER A 229 -15.95 -30.21 29.22
CA SER A 229 -14.65 -30.18 28.53
C SER A 229 -13.58 -30.68 29.46
N ALA A 230 -12.60 -31.42 28.94
CA ALA A 230 -11.39 -31.82 29.64
C ALA A 230 -10.18 -31.16 29.01
N VAL A 231 -9.30 -30.58 29.83
CA VAL A 231 -8.03 -29.99 29.41
C VAL A 231 -6.89 -30.79 29.99
N CYS A 232 -6.00 -31.31 29.13
CA CYS A 232 -4.80 -31.99 29.55
C CYS A 232 -3.59 -31.10 29.36
N LEU A 233 -2.83 -30.83 30.41
CA LEU A 233 -1.56 -30.12 30.40
C LEU A 233 -0.42 -31.15 30.54
N PHE A 234 0.49 -31.14 29.56
CA PHE A 234 1.69 -31.98 29.62
C PHE A 234 2.91 -31.11 29.86
N LYS A 235 3.72 -31.50 30.83
CA LYS A 235 5.06 -30.95 31.04
C LYS A 235 6.06 -32.06 30.87
N ILE A 236 6.92 -31.96 29.86
CA ILE A 236 8.02 -32.88 29.68
C ILE A 236 9.14 -32.42 30.62
N ILE A 237 9.51 -33.30 31.57
CA ILE A 237 10.59 -33.05 32.52
C ILE A 237 11.78 -33.90 32.05
N ASN A 238 12.99 -33.30 31.97
CA ASN A 238 14.24 -33.90 31.50
C ASN A 238 14.30 -34.10 29.97
N ILE A 239 14.26 -32.99 29.23
CA ILE A 239 14.81 -32.95 27.89
C ILE A 239 16.29 -32.56 28.06
N GLU A 240 17.19 -33.54 27.99
CA GLU A 240 18.63 -33.33 27.78
C GLU A 240 18.92 -33.24 26.29
#